data_10c38a8fd1ce516094e5b70d5dc8b5c6
#
_entry.id   10c38a8fd1ce516094e5b70d5dc8b5c6
#
_cell.length_a   1.000
_cell.length_b   1.000
_cell.length_c   1.000
_cell.angle_alpha   90.00
_cell.angle_beta   90.00
_cell.angle_gamma   90.00
#
_symmetry.space_group_name_H-M   'P 1'
#
loop_
_entity.id
_entity.type
_entity.pdbx_description
1 polymer ?
#
loop_
_entity_poly.entity_id
_entity_poly.type
_entity_poly.pdbx_seq_one_letter_code
_entity_poly.pdbx_strand_id
1 'polypeptide(L)'
;ANVHQSCWMKLDANFENNRFEVKEIHQLDRGTDFYAQQSFEDENGRRIMIGWFGIPDADYTNPTEGNNWQHALTLPRVLKAENGKLVQQPIEEIKQLRHNRRSYNCLNEVNESLLTYECDLDFTACHDFVMTLREGLELVYQNSLLTLKFNADGYGRKERSLVCNELKSLQIYMDTTGVEIFVNGGEDTFTSRFYGMTGKLAFTGNAEGTADIYEMKHFMIQDGSVKGLCAIGEALIDFVPDVKGVALKEVPSFHRAAGGAPANVAGAVSKLGIPSRFITKLGKDAFGDYIIDTLNNSGIDTTSIIQDERYETSLAFVSLKEDGNRDFAFYRKNSADLHYCPEEIPENILDDCGMIHFCSVDLVESIMKQAHRKLIEMAREKGVTICFDPNLRLSLWNNEDALRSTVREFLPRADIVKI
;
A
#
# COMPACT_ATOMS: atom_id res chain seq x y z
N ALA A 1 15.56 -7.77 13.03
CA ALA A 1 15.22 -6.37 12.73
C ALA A 1 14.56 -6.33 11.37
N ASN A 2 13.48 -5.57 11.20
CA ASN A 2 12.90 -5.36 9.88
C ASN A 2 13.91 -4.60 9.03
N VAL A 3 14.20 -5.10 7.84
CA VAL A 3 15.09 -4.43 6.87
C VAL A 3 14.42 -3.15 6.36
N HIS A 4 13.08 -3.10 6.38
CA HIS A 4 12.27 -1.98 5.90
C HIS A 4 11.43 -1.41 7.06
N GLN A 5 11.90 -0.32 7.66
CA GLN A 5 11.21 0.35 8.76
C GLN A 5 10.54 1.62 8.28
N SER A 6 9.23 1.73 8.48
CA SER A 6 8.47 2.96 8.24
C SER A 6 8.65 3.93 9.40
N CYS A 7 9.03 5.17 9.09
CA CYS A 7 9.29 6.21 10.07
C CYS A 7 8.56 7.51 9.72
N TRP A 8 8.30 8.34 10.72
CA TRP A 8 7.99 9.75 10.54
C TRP A 8 9.09 10.61 11.15
N MET A 9 9.26 11.81 10.64
CA MET A 9 10.34 12.70 11.04
C MET A 9 9.78 14.08 11.38
N LYS A 10 10.30 14.66 12.47
CA LYS A 10 10.07 16.06 12.78
C LYS A 10 11.19 16.88 12.16
N LEU A 11 10.83 17.80 11.31
CA LEU A 11 11.77 18.62 10.54
C LEU A 11 11.68 20.08 10.97
N ASP A 12 12.83 20.76 10.99
CA ASP A 12 12.91 22.20 10.87
C ASP A 12 13.22 22.52 9.40
N ALA A 13 12.24 23.06 8.69
CA ALA A 13 12.31 23.19 7.24
C ALA A 13 12.11 24.64 6.80
N ASN A 14 13.04 25.13 5.95
CA ASN A 14 12.89 26.36 5.19
C ASN A 14 12.89 26.03 3.70
N PHE A 15 11.70 25.99 3.10
CA PHE A 15 11.51 25.60 1.71
C PHE A 15 12.02 26.67 0.72
N GLU A 16 12.12 27.95 1.12
CA GLU A 16 12.64 29.02 0.27
C GLU A 16 14.13 28.83 -0.01
N ASN A 17 14.86 28.35 0.99
CA ASN A 17 16.31 28.14 0.90
C ASN A 17 16.71 26.68 0.68
N ASN A 18 15.73 25.78 0.44
CA ASN A 18 15.95 24.33 0.31
C ASN A 18 16.75 23.75 1.50
N ARG A 19 16.53 24.28 2.70
CA ARG A 19 17.20 23.83 3.92
C ARG A 19 16.21 23.14 4.83
N PHE A 20 16.59 21.96 5.29
CA PHE A 20 15.85 21.22 6.32
C PHE A 20 16.83 20.49 7.25
N GLU A 21 16.44 20.40 8.49
CA GLU A 21 17.18 19.72 9.54
C GLU A 21 16.24 18.72 10.23
N VAL A 22 16.64 17.46 10.28
CA VAL A 22 15.89 16.42 11.00
C VAL A 22 16.10 16.62 12.49
N LYS A 23 15.04 16.88 13.24
CA LYS A 23 15.08 17.03 14.71
C LYS A 23 14.85 15.72 15.42
N GLU A 24 13.87 14.93 14.96
CA GLU A 24 13.47 13.67 15.58
C GLU A 24 13.07 12.66 14.50
N ILE A 25 13.34 11.38 14.76
CA ILE A 25 12.90 10.25 13.93
C ILE A 25 12.17 9.28 14.83
N HIS A 26 10.95 8.92 14.44
CA HIS A 26 10.11 8.01 15.19
C HIS A 26 9.60 6.89 14.28
N GLN A 27 9.44 5.70 14.84
CA GLN A 27 8.83 4.58 14.16
C GLN A 27 7.34 4.88 13.94
N LEU A 28 6.84 4.63 12.72
CA LEU A 28 5.46 4.93 12.35
C LEU A 28 4.49 3.84 12.83
N ASP A 29 4.93 2.58 12.83
CA ASP A 29 4.13 1.43 13.28
C ASP A 29 5.04 0.41 13.97
N ARG A 30 4.58 -0.16 15.08
CA ARG A 30 5.34 -1.10 15.92
C ARG A 30 5.15 -2.56 15.54
N GLY A 31 4.19 -2.86 14.68
CA GLY A 31 3.87 -4.22 14.27
C GLY A 31 4.92 -4.89 13.40
N THR A 32 4.57 -6.05 12.89
CA THR A 32 5.45 -6.86 12.03
C THR A 32 5.21 -6.62 10.54
N ASP A 33 4.04 -6.07 10.16
CA ASP A 33 3.57 -6.07 8.78
C ASP A 33 3.02 -4.70 8.35
N PHE A 34 3.86 -3.67 8.35
CA PHE A 34 3.49 -2.33 7.91
C PHE A 34 4.59 -1.73 7.03
N TYR A 35 4.27 -1.36 5.78
CA TYR A 35 5.23 -0.78 4.85
C TYR A 35 4.57 0.09 3.78
N ALA A 36 5.37 0.88 3.07
CA ALA A 36 5.02 1.64 1.87
C ALA A 36 3.72 2.46 2.00
N GLN A 37 3.52 3.09 3.15
CA GLN A 37 2.36 3.95 3.40
C GLN A 37 2.27 5.08 2.39
N GLN A 38 1.03 5.39 1.99
CA GLN A 38 0.70 6.54 1.15
C GLN A 38 -0.35 7.39 1.85
N SER A 39 -0.31 8.69 1.67
CA SER A 39 -1.31 9.59 2.24
C SER A 39 -1.83 10.58 1.22
N PHE A 40 -3.09 10.97 1.37
CA PHE A 40 -3.76 11.99 0.59
C PHE A 40 -4.63 12.86 1.50
N GLU A 41 -5.03 14.02 1.01
CA GLU A 41 -6.01 14.86 1.69
C GLU A 41 -7.37 14.63 1.05
N ASP A 42 -8.38 14.36 1.87
CA ASP A 42 -9.75 14.20 1.40
C ASP A 42 -10.48 15.54 1.26
N GLU A 43 -11.70 15.51 0.75
CA GLU A 43 -12.56 16.69 0.55
C GLU A 43 -12.88 17.47 1.85
N ASN A 44 -12.71 16.81 3.00
CA ASN A 44 -12.92 17.42 4.33
C ASN A 44 -11.63 17.97 4.94
N GLY A 45 -10.52 17.96 4.19
CA GLY A 45 -9.21 18.43 4.66
C GLY A 45 -8.54 17.46 5.65
N ARG A 46 -9.00 16.19 5.73
CA ARG A 46 -8.33 15.18 6.55
C ARG A 46 -7.16 14.57 5.77
N ARG A 47 -6.00 14.44 6.42
CA ARG A 47 -4.87 13.68 5.87
C ARG A 47 -5.12 12.20 6.14
N ILE A 48 -5.47 11.44 5.11
CA ILE A 48 -5.75 10.00 5.19
C ILE A 48 -4.53 9.22 4.74
N MET A 49 -4.15 8.21 5.52
CA MET A 49 -3.04 7.31 5.21
C MET A 49 -3.55 5.87 5.09
N ILE A 50 -3.02 5.15 4.11
CA ILE A 50 -3.20 3.71 3.95
C ILE A 50 -1.80 3.10 3.77
N GLY A 51 -1.50 2.05 4.50
CA GLY A 51 -0.25 1.31 4.39
C GLY A 51 -0.42 -0.05 3.70
N TRP A 52 0.66 -0.60 3.20
CA TRP A 52 0.72 -2.00 2.82
C TRP A 52 0.75 -2.85 4.09
N PHE A 53 -0.30 -3.68 4.27
CA PHE A 53 -0.41 -4.64 5.35
C PHE A 53 0.38 -5.91 5.02
N GLY A 54 1.67 -5.78 5.06
CA GLY A 54 2.69 -6.75 4.72
C GLY A 54 4.06 -6.09 4.79
N ILE A 55 5.09 -6.84 4.51
CA ILE A 55 6.46 -6.34 4.45
C ILE A 55 7.24 -7.14 3.39
N PRO A 56 8.04 -6.50 2.53
CA PRO A 56 8.87 -7.20 1.58
C PRO A 56 10.09 -7.81 2.28
N ASP A 57 10.66 -8.85 1.68
CA ASP A 57 11.95 -9.43 2.05
C ASP A 57 12.10 -9.82 3.53
N ALA A 58 10.99 -10.16 4.21
CA ALA A 58 11.00 -10.63 5.59
C ALA A 58 11.11 -12.17 5.64
N ASP A 59 11.71 -12.69 6.73
CA ASP A 59 11.79 -14.12 7.02
C ASP A 59 10.45 -14.67 7.54
N TYR A 60 9.35 -14.19 6.98
CA TYR A 60 7.99 -14.64 7.28
C TYR A 60 7.43 -15.43 6.11
N THR A 61 6.54 -16.37 6.41
CA THR A 61 5.71 -17.02 5.41
C THR A 61 4.25 -16.60 5.59
N ASN A 62 3.48 -16.71 4.54
CA ASN A 62 2.06 -16.40 4.56
C ASN A 62 1.30 -17.64 4.03
N PRO A 63 0.44 -18.27 4.84
CA PRO A 63 -0.27 -19.48 4.43
C PRO A 63 -1.29 -19.25 3.31
N THR A 64 -1.46 -17.99 2.90
CA THR A 64 -2.36 -17.56 1.82
C THR A 64 -1.74 -17.67 0.42
N GLU A 65 -0.46 -18.00 0.30
CA GLU A 65 0.23 -18.19 -0.99
C GLU A 65 -0.46 -19.24 -1.87
N GLY A 66 -0.92 -20.33 -1.27
CA GLY A 66 -1.68 -21.37 -1.96
C GLY A 66 -3.03 -20.91 -2.52
N ASN A 67 -3.53 -19.76 -2.08
CA ASN A 67 -4.77 -19.12 -2.54
C ASN A 67 -4.52 -17.96 -3.52
N ASN A 68 -3.28 -17.83 -4.03
CA ASN A 68 -2.84 -16.79 -4.96
C ASN A 68 -2.96 -15.35 -4.44
N TRP A 69 -2.85 -15.14 -3.12
CA TRP A 69 -2.73 -13.81 -2.52
C TRP A 69 -1.85 -13.85 -1.25
N GLN A 70 -1.25 -12.73 -0.89
CA GLN A 70 -0.35 -12.64 0.27
C GLN A 70 -0.64 -11.47 1.20
N HIS A 71 -0.92 -10.30 0.68
CA HIS A 71 -0.94 -9.05 1.42
C HIS A 71 -2.32 -8.40 1.37
N ALA A 72 -2.50 -7.36 2.20
CA ALA A 72 -3.70 -6.55 2.25
C ALA A 72 -3.30 -5.06 2.37
N LEU A 73 -4.28 -4.19 2.40
CA LEU A 73 -4.13 -2.80 2.83
C LEU A 73 -4.53 -2.69 4.30
N THR A 74 -3.91 -1.74 5.02
CA THR A 74 -4.35 -1.39 6.38
C THR A 74 -5.69 -0.69 6.35
N LEU A 75 -6.33 -0.56 7.49
CA LEU A 75 -7.43 0.38 7.66
C LEU A 75 -6.97 1.79 7.27
N PRO A 76 -7.81 2.59 6.59
CA PRO A 76 -7.54 4.00 6.37
C PRO A 76 -7.45 4.74 7.71
N ARG A 77 -6.39 5.54 7.89
CA ARG A 77 -6.07 6.24 9.14
C ARG A 77 -6.02 7.74 8.92
N VAL A 78 -6.71 8.52 9.72
CA VAL A 78 -6.53 9.97 9.79
C VAL A 78 -5.23 10.26 10.52
N LEU A 79 -4.36 11.07 9.92
CA LEU A 79 -3.13 11.56 10.53
C LEU A 79 -3.36 12.94 11.15
N LYS A 80 -2.94 13.13 12.39
CA LYS A 80 -2.96 14.41 13.10
C LYS A 80 -1.63 14.67 13.77
N ALA A 81 -1.20 15.92 13.77
CA ALA A 81 -0.06 16.36 14.55
C ALA A 81 -0.58 16.98 15.86
N GLU A 82 -0.42 16.27 16.97
CA GLU A 82 -0.91 16.69 18.28
C GLU A 82 0.21 16.61 19.32
N ASN A 83 0.44 17.70 20.06
CA ASN A 83 1.46 17.78 21.14
C ASN A 83 2.87 17.33 20.70
N GLY A 84 3.23 17.60 19.43
CA GLY A 84 4.52 17.22 18.86
C GLY A 84 4.66 15.75 18.47
N LYS A 85 3.56 14.98 18.52
CA LYS A 85 3.47 13.58 18.07
C LYS A 85 2.63 13.49 16.80
N LEU A 86 2.87 12.45 16.02
CA LEU A 86 1.98 12.04 14.95
C LEU A 86 0.99 11.01 15.48
N VAL A 87 -0.28 11.37 15.51
CA VAL A 87 -1.39 10.52 15.96
C VAL A 87 -2.08 9.90 14.75
N GLN A 88 -2.37 8.62 14.82
CA GLN A 88 -3.03 7.83 13.77
C GLN A 88 -4.35 7.29 14.31
N GLN A 89 -5.46 7.64 13.70
CA GLN A 89 -6.78 7.16 14.11
C GLN A 89 -7.50 6.51 12.92
N PRO A 90 -8.19 5.37 13.11
CA PRO A 90 -9.06 4.84 12.05
C PRO A 90 -10.06 5.91 11.62
N ILE A 91 -10.43 5.93 10.33
CA ILE A 91 -11.46 6.85 9.87
C ILE A 91 -12.80 6.54 10.54
N GLU A 92 -13.58 7.58 10.83
CA GLU A 92 -14.88 7.44 11.52
C GLU A 92 -15.88 6.56 10.75
N GLU A 93 -15.78 6.52 9.44
CA GLU A 93 -16.65 5.76 8.54
C GLU A 93 -16.62 4.25 8.82
N ILE A 94 -15.52 3.72 9.38
CA ILE A 94 -15.40 2.30 9.76
C ILE A 94 -16.44 1.92 10.82
N LYS A 95 -16.86 2.87 11.67
CA LYS A 95 -17.89 2.62 12.68
C LYS A 95 -19.25 2.22 12.10
N GLN A 96 -19.50 2.50 10.82
CA GLN A 96 -20.71 2.04 10.11
C GLN A 96 -20.77 0.51 9.93
N LEU A 97 -19.61 -0.16 10.04
CA LEU A 97 -19.52 -1.61 10.00
C LEU A 97 -19.85 -2.28 11.33
N ARG A 98 -19.92 -1.51 12.44
CA ARG A 98 -20.20 -2.02 13.77
C ARG A 98 -21.62 -2.59 13.88
N HIS A 99 -21.74 -3.74 14.51
CA HIS A 99 -23.02 -4.33 14.92
C HIS A 99 -22.84 -5.17 16.19
N ASN A 100 -23.93 -5.63 16.80
CA ASN A 100 -23.92 -6.51 17.97
C ASN A 100 -22.97 -6.03 19.09
N ARG A 101 -23.14 -4.76 19.55
CA ARG A 101 -22.32 -4.21 20.64
C ARG A 101 -22.50 -5.00 21.93
N ARG A 102 -21.39 -5.31 22.59
CA ARG A 102 -21.29 -5.84 23.94
C ARG A 102 -20.46 -4.90 24.80
N SER A 103 -20.95 -4.54 25.97
CA SER A 103 -20.28 -3.59 26.88
C SER A 103 -19.95 -4.26 28.20
N TYR A 104 -18.75 -4.06 28.70
CA TYR A 104 -18.22 -4.62 29.93
C TYR A 104 -17.73 -3.49 30.85
N ASN A 105 -18.21 -3.47 32.09
CA ASN A 105 -17.73 -2.56 33.13
C ASN A 105 -16.60 -3.17 33.98
N CYS A 106 -16.32 -4.44 33.78
CA CYS A 106 -15.20 -5.15 34.38
C CYS A 106 -14.43 -5.90 33.25
N LEU A 107 -13.18 -5.54 33.05
CA LEU A 107 -12.37 -6.08 31.95
C LEU A 107 -12.19 -7.58 32.05
N ASN A 108 -12.09 -8.15 33.28
CA ASN A 108 -11.94 -9.59 33.52
C ASN A 108 -13.20 -10.41 33.16
N GLU A 109 -14.32 -9.78 32.84
CA GLU A 109 -15.53 -10.45 32.34
C GLU A 109 -15.51 -10.63 30.82
N VAL A 110 -14.58 -9.99 30.11
CA VAL A 110 -14.44 -10.13 28.67
C VAL A 110 -14.01 -11.56 28.33
N ASN A 111 -14.92 -12.30 27.69
CA ASN A 111 -14.67 -13.67 27.22
C ASN A 111 -15.60 -13.99 26.05
N GLU A 112 -15.10 -13.81 24.83
CA GLU A 112 -15.86 -13.89 23.59
C GLU A 112 -15.22 -14.83 22.58
N SER A 113 -16.03 -15.39 21.70
CA SER A 113 -15.59 -16.27 20.60
C SER A 113 -15.84 -15.58 19.25
N LEU A 114 -15.06 -14.55 18.95
CA LEU A 114 -15.19 -13.74 17.75
C LEU A 114 -13.96 -13.87 16.84
N LEU A 115 -14.17 -13.87 15.53
CA LEU A 115 -13.11 -13.87 14.52
C LEU A 115 -12.81 -12.45 14.02
N THR A 116 -13.85 -11.66 13.76
CA THR A 116 -13.73 -10.29 13.27
C THR A 116 -14.46 -9.38 14.23
N TYR A 117 -13.73 -8.43 14.78
CA TYR A 117 -14.30 -7.53 15.78
C TYR A 117 -13.50 -6.23 15.88
N GLU A 118 -14.14 -5.22 16.44
CA GLU A 118 -13.50 -4.07 17.04
C GLU A 118 -13.68 -4.16 18.56
N CYS A 119 -12.61 -3.84 19.29
CA CYS A 119 -12.64 -3.79 20.75
C CYS A 119 -12.03 -2.46 21.20
N ASP A 120 -12.86 -1.62 21.83
CA ASP A 120 -12.45 -0.37 22.44
C ASP A 120 -12.31 -0.58 23.96
N LEU A 121 -11.11 -0.32 24.50
CA LEU A 121 -10.83 -0.37 25.95
C LEU A 121 -10.42 1.00 26.45
N ASP A 122 -11.05 1.42 27.55
CA ASP A 122 -10.66 2.61 28.31
C ASP A 122 -10.23 2.18 29.71
N PHE A 123 -9.00 2.52 30.11
CA PHE A 123 -8.41 2.18 31.39
C PHE A 123 -8.51 3.37 32.37
N THR A 124 -9.05 3.12 33.53
CA THR A 124 -8.98 4.06 34.68
C THR A 124 -7.76 3.79 35.55
N ALA A 125 -7.30 2.53 35.61
CA ALA A 125 -6.04 2.10 36.18
C ALA A 125 -5.54 0.87 35.43
N CYS A 126 -4.25 0.82 35.18
CA CYS A 126 -3.65 -0.34 34.49
C CYS A 126 -2.27 -0.65 35.06
N HIS A 127 -2.10 -1.84 35.65
CA HIS A 127 -0.84 -2.31 36.21
C HIS A 127 -0.24 -3.43 35.36
N ASP A 128 -0.98 -4.47 35.12
CA ASP A 128 -0.60 -5.60 34.27
C ASP A 128 -1.83 -6.32 33.75
N PHE A 129 -1.71 -6.91 32.55
CA PHE A 129 -2.73 -7.81 31.99
C PHE A 129 -2.17 -8.72 30.91
N VAL A 130 -2.90 -9.79 30.64
CA VAL A 130 -2.84 -10.62 29.44
C VAL A 130 -4.20 -10.56 28.75
N MET A 131 -4.21 -10.11 27.51
CA MET A 131 -5.40 -10.12 26.68
C MET A 131 -5.18 -11.07 25.50
N THR A 132 -5.93 -12.16 25.47
CA THR A 132 -5.98 -13.02 24.28
C THR A 132 -6.82 -12.33 23.23
N LEU A 133 -6.21 -12.01 22.09
CA LEU A 133 -6.91 -11.38 20.95
C LEU A 133 -7.53 -12.44 20.04
N ARG A 134 -6.87 -13.57 19.94
CA ARG A 134 -7.30 -14.78 19.23
C ARG A 134 -6.46 -15.94 19.76
N GLU A 135 -6.91 -17.19 19.60
CA GLU A 135 -6.08 -18.32 20.02
C GLU A 135 -4.71 -18.27 19.32
N GLY A 136 -3.64 -18.22 20.11
CA GLY A 136 -2.27 -18.07 19.60
C GLY A 136 -1.75 -16.63 19.47
N LEU A 137 -2.57 -15.60 19.70
CA LEU A 137 -2.17 -14.20 19.67
C LEU A 137 -2.58 -13.47 20.97
N GLU A 138 -1.61 -12.89 21.64
CA GLU A 138 -1.82 -12.20 22.92
C GLU A 138 -1.24 -10.80 22.91
N LEU A 139 -1.90 -9.89 23.64
CA LEU A 139 -1.39 -8.59 23.99
C LEU A 139 -1.12 -8.58 25.50
N VAL A 140 0.13 -8.36 25.89
CA VAL A 140 0.58 -8.41 27.30
C VAL A 140 1.08 -7.04 27.70
N TYR A 141 0.58 -6.51 28.80
CA TYR A 141 1.11 -5.30 29.43
C TYR A 141 1.71 -5.66 30.78
N GLN A 142 2.99 -5.37 30.99
CA GLN A 142 3.69 -5.64 32.23
C GLN A 142 4.94 -4.73 32.32
N ASN A 143 5.20 -4.15 33.49
CA ASN A 143 6.36 -3.28 33.74
C ASN A 143 6.49 -2.14 32.71
N SER A 144 5.39 -1.45 32.40
CA SER A 144 5.32 -0.40 31.38
C SER A 144 5.71 -0.85 29.97
N LEU A 145 5.65 -2.15 29.68
CA LEU A 145 5.91 -2.70 28.36
C LEU A 145 4.65 -3.37 27.82
N LEU A 146 4.14 -2.85 26.70
CA LEU A 146 3.04 -3.43 25.94
C LEU A 146 3.63 -4.32 24.83
N THR A 147 3.31 -5.60 24.85
CA THR A 147 3.91 -6.60 23.94
C THR A 147 2.84 -7.40 23.23
N LEU A 148 2.87 -7.37 21.91
CA LEU A 148 2.11 -8.27 21.03
C LEU A 148 2.91 -9.57 20.85
N LYS A 149 2.34 -10.71 21.27
CA LYS A 149 2.99 -12.03 21.29
C LYS A 149 2.30 -13.01 20.36
N PHE A 150 3.12 -13.72 19.57
CA PHE A 150 2.68 -14.82 18.70
C PHE A 150 3.06 -16.15 19.35
N ASN A 151 2.10 -16.83 19.97
CA ASN A 151 2.31 -18.12 20.60
C ASN A 151 2.13 -19.28 19.60
N ALA A 152 1.30 -19.07 18.55
CA ALA A 152 1.07 -19.99 17.43
C ALA A 152 0.73 -19.18 16.16
N ASP A 153 0.71 -19.81 15.01
CA ASP A 153 0.23 -19.26 13.71
C ASP A 153 0.83 -17.89 13.31
N GLY A 154 1.99 -17.55 13.87
CA GLY A 154 2.75 -16.34 13.53
C GLY A 154 3.58 -16.47 12.24
N TYR A 155 3.79 -17.70 11.76
CA TYR A 155 4.54 -18.00 10.53
C TYR A 155 5.88 -17.27 10.42
N GLY A 156 6.68 -17.32 11.51
CA GLY A 156 8.00 -16.66 11.61
C GLY A 156 7.97 -15.27 12.23
N ARG A 157 6.79 -14.68 12.46
CA ARG A 157 6.65 -13.39 13.16
C ARG A 157 7.02 -13.53 14.63
N LYS A 158 7.80 -12.56 15.10
CA LYS A 158 8.25 -12.50 16.50
C LYS A 158 7.49 -11.41 17.23
N GLU A 159 7.53 -11.49 18.56
CA GLU A 159 6.93 -10.46 19.42
C GLU A 159 7.40 -9.04 19.08
N ARG A 160 6.52 -8.08 19.33
CA ARG A 160 6.75 -6.65 19.19
C ARG A 160 6.35 -5.93 20.45
N SER A 161 7.20 -5.02 20.90
CA SER A 161 6.98 -4.32 22.18
C SER A 161 7.08 -2.81 22.02
N LEU A 162 6.31 -2.12 22.86
CA LEU A 162 6.27 -0.68 23.03
C LEU A 162 6.47 -0.35 24.51
N VAL A 163 7.39 0.55 24.83
CA VAL A 163 7.46 1.15 26.17
C VAL A 163 6.30 2.15 26.30
N CYS A 164 5.35 1.85 27.19
CA CYS A 164 4.15 2.65 27.44
C CYS A 164 4.02 2.84 28.95
N ASN A 165 4.48 3.98 29.46
CA ASN A 165 4.48 4.23 30.91
C ASN A 165 3.07 4.43 31.49
N GLU A 166 2.14 4.91 30.69
CA GLU A 166 0.74 5.13 31.05
C GLU A 166 -0.14 4.64 29.90
N LEU A 167 -0.80 3.52 30.11
CA LEU A 167 -1.75 2.97 29.15
C LEU A 167 -3.16 3.45 29.52
N LYS A 168 -3.76 4.27 28.65
CA LYS A 168 -5.07 4.89 28.84
C LYS A 168 -6.17 4.23 28.02
N SER A 169 -5.85 3.85 26.81
CA SER A 169 -6.84 3.23 25.92
C SER A 169 -6.19 2.33 24.89
N LEU A 170 -6.95 1.36 24.41
CA LEU A 170 -6.63 0.52 23.26
C LEU A 170 -7.87 0.46 22.37
N GLN A 171 -7.67 0.67 21.07
CA GLN A 171 -8.66 0.36 20.04
C GLN A 171 -8.07 -0.72 19.15
N ILE A 172 -8.74 -1.86 19.09
CA ILE A 172 -8.23 -3.08 18.44
C ILE A 172 -9.19 -3.49 17.35
N TYR A 173 -8.69 -3.61 16.13
CA TYR A 173 -9.40 -4.20 15.00
C TYR A 173 -8.80 -5.56 14.69
N MET A 174 -9.60 -6.59 14.79
CA MET A 174 -9.22 -7.96 14.47
C MET A 174 -9.97 -8.41 13.23
N ASP A 175 -9.23 -8.72 12.18
CA ASP A 175 -9.76 -9.30 10.95
C ASP A 175 -9.30 -10.76 10.80
N THR A 176 -9.82 -11.49 9.81
CA THR A 176 -9.50 -12.91 9.58
C THR A 176 -8.00 -13.18 9.44
N THR A 177 -7.23 -12.22 8.94
CA THR A 177 -5.81 -12.41 8.63
C THR A 177 -4.89 -11.34 9.22
N GLY A 178 -5.36 -10.56 10.18
CA GLY A 178 -4.52 -9.54 10.78
C GLY A 178 -5.16 -8.77 11.92
N VAL A 179 -4.34 -8.01 12.61
CA VAL A 179 -4.72 -7.15 13.73
C VAL A 179 -4.11 -5.76 13.56
N GLU A 180 -4.89 -4.74 13.83
CA GLU A 180 -4.42 -3.36 13.97
C GLU A 180 -4.80 -2.86 15.37
N ILE A 181 -3.83 -2.35 16.12
CA ILE A 181 -3.99 -1.87 17.49
C ILE A 181 -3.56 -0.41 17.55
N PHE A 182 -4.43 0.44 18.06
CA PHE A 182 -4.19 1.87 18.28
C PHE A 182 -4.09 2.11 19.77
N VAL A 183 -2.93 2.59 20.23
CA VAL A 183 -2.60 2.79 21.65
C VAL A 183 -2.79 4.25 22.00
N ASN A 184 -3.47 4.54 23.11
CA ASN A 184 -3.68 5.89 23.64
C ASN A 184 -4.23 6.87 22.59
N GLY A 185 -5.33 6.46 21.91
CA GLY A 185 -5.95 7.26 20.87
C GLY A 185 -5.14 7.32 19.56
N GLY A 186 -4.15 6.43 19.38
CA GLY A 186 -3.35 6.34 18.16
C GLY A 186 -1.97 7.03 18.23
N GLU A 187 -1.48 7.33 19.43
CA GLU A 187 -0.10 7.82 19.62
C GLU A 187 0.96 6.81 19.14
N ASP A 188 0.67 5.51 19.32
CA ASP A 188 1.43 4.40 18.76
C ASP A 188 0.46 3.37 18.16
N THR A 189 0.94 2.59 17.18
CA THR A 189 0.13 1.57 16.49
C THR A 189 0.92 0.27 16.32
N PHE A 190 0.19 -0.85 16.28
CA PHE A 190 0.73 -2.15 15.85
C PHE A 190 -0.10 -2.69 14.69
N THR A 191 0.54 -3.06 13.62
CA THR A 191 -0.07 -3.70 12.46
C THR A 191 0.63 -5.03 12.21
N SER A 192 -0.08 -6.13 12.34
CA SER A 192 0.52 -7.45 12.23
C SER A 192 -0.41 -8.47 11.60
N ARG A 193 0.11 -9.27 10.68
CA ARG A 193 -0.63 -10.42 10.12
C ARG A 193 -0.71 -11.53 11.16
N PHE A 194 -1.87 -12.17 11.22
CA PHE A 194 -2.11 -13.35 12.04
C PHE A 194 -3.17 -14.22 11.35
N TYR A 195 -2.96 -15.53 11.33
CA TYR A 195 -3.75 -16.43 10.50
C TYR A 195 -4.49 -17.52 11.29
N GLY A 196 -4.40 -17.53 12.62
CA GLY A 196 -5.18 -18.44 13.47
C GLY A 196 -6.68 -18.21 13.28
N MET A 197 -7.46 -19.26 13.11
CA MET A 197 -8.90 -19.20 12.79
C MET A 197 -9.81 -19.53 13.97
N THR A 198 -9.26 -19.74 15.16
CA THR A 198 -10.06 -20.02 16.37
C THR A 198 -10.33 -18.72 17.12
N GLY A 199 -11.57 -18.25 17.07
CA GLY A 199 -12.01 -17.03 17.76
C GLY A 199 -11.90 -17.17 19.27
N LYS A 200 -11.17 -16.24 19.91
CA LYS A 200 -11.06 -16.16 21.36
C LYS A 200 -10.62 -14.75 21.75
N LEU A 201 -11.48 -14.00 22.39
CA LEU A 201 -11.15 -12.71 22.96
C LEU A 201 -11.39 -12.78 24.48
N ALA A 202 -10.32 -12.67 25.26
CA ALA A 202 -10.41 -12.77 26.71
C ALA A 202 -9.41 -11.81 27.37
N PHE A 203 -9.80 -11.25 28.52
CA PHE A 203 -8.94 -10.37 29.31
C PHE A 203 -8.73 -10.97 30.71
N THR A 204 -7.50 -10.90 31.20
CA THR A 204 -7.13 -11.31 32.55
C THR A 204 -6.01 -10.41 33.06
N GLY A 205 -6.21 -9.79 34.21
CA GLY A 205 -5.16 -8.95 34.78
C GLY A 205 -5.63 -8.02 35.90
N ASN A 206 -4.69 -7.17 36.32
CA ASN A 206 -4.89 -6.13 37.31
C ASN A 206 -5.03 -4.78 36.60
N ALA A 207 -6.20 -4.58 36.03
CA ALA A 207 -6.57 -3.32 35.36
C ALA A 207 -8.05 -3.04 35.56
N GLU A 208 -8.37 -1.76 35.74
CA GLU A 208 -9.72 -1.24 35.86
C GLU A 208 -10.08 -0.41 34.63
N GLY A 209 -11.32 -0.52 34.19
CA GLY A 209 -11.80 0.19 33.02
C GLY A 209 -13.02 -0.46 32.38
N THR A 210 -13.32 -0.04 31.17
CA THR A 210 -14.47 -0.53 30.40
C THR A 210 -14.02 -1.09 29.07
N ALA A 211 -14.81 -2.01 28.50
CA ALA A 211 -14.63 -2.51 27.17
C ALA A 211 -15.94 -2.46 26.37
N ASP A 212 -15.86 -1.94 25.17
CA ASP A 212 -16.92 -2.06 24.16
C ASP A 212 -16.44 -2.92 23.01
N ILE A 213 -17.17 -3.99 22.71
CA ILE A 213 -16.84 -4.94 21.65
C ILE A 213 -17.94 -4.91 20.62
N TYR A 214 -17.55 -4.79 19.35
CA TYR A 214 -18.44 -4.78 18.20
C TYR A 214 -18.06 -5.91 17.25
N GLU A 215 -19.03 -6.69 16.80
CA GLU A 215 -18.81 -7.51 15.61
C GLU A 215 -18.74 -6.59 14.40
N MET A 216 -17.87 -6.92 13.44
CA MET A 216 -17.67 -6.09 12.25
C MET A 216 -18.31 -6.77 11.03
N LYS A 217 -19.11 -6.00 10.30
CA LYS A 217 -19.65 -6.43 9.01
C LYS A 217 -18.53 -6.46 7.97
N HIS A 218 -18.69 -7.32 6.98
CA HIS A 218 -17.81 -7.29 5.82
C HIS A 218 -17.99 -5.95 5.08
N PHE A 219 -16.87 -5.38 4.65
CA PHE A 219 -16.88 -4.30 3.69
C PHE A 219 -17.37 -4.86 2.35
N MET A 220 -18.45 -4.31 1.84
CA MET A 220 -19.01 -4.68 0.54
C MET A 220 -18.82 -3.52 -0.41
N ILE A 221 -18.08 -3.74 -1.49
CA ILE A 221 -18.14 -2.83 -2.64
C ILE A 221 -19.47 -3.13 -3.33
N GLN A 222 -20.41 -2.20 -3.26
CA GLN A 222 -21.71 -2.38 -3.95
C GLN A 222 -21.48 -2.29 -5.45
N ASP A 223 -21.78 -3.40 -6.11
CA ASP A 223 -21.79 -3.49 -7.56
C ASP A 223 -22.92 -2.60 -8.11
N GLY A 224 -22.62 -1.69 -9.02
CA GLY A 224 -23.62 -0.86 -9.71
C GLY A 224 -23.27 0.62 -9.88
N SER A 225 -22.26 1.16 -9.18
CA SER A 225 -21.77 2.53 -9.37
C SER A 225 -20.23 2.66 -9.37
N VAL A 226 -19.52 1.54 -9.30
CA VAL A 226 -18.05 1.58 -9.28
C VAL A 226 -17.56 1.86 -10.69
N LYS A 227 -17.19 3.09 -10.92
CA LYS A 227 -16.52 3.48 -12.15
C LYS A 227 -15.11 2.88 -12.17
N GLY A 228 -14.67 2.41 -13.35
CA GLY A 228 -13.42 1.74 -13.53
C GLY A 228 -12.18 2.65 -13.43
N LEU A 229 -11.02 2.01 -13.44
CA LEU A 229 -9.71 2.65 -13.60
C LEU A 229 -9.27 2.54 -15.07
N CYS A 230 -8.77 3.64 -15.64
CA CYS A 230 -8.00 3.63 -16.88
C CYS A 230 -6.55 4.01 -16.58
N ALA A 231 -5.62 3.06 -16.69
CA ALA A 231 -4.20 3.35 -16.54
C ALA A 231 -3.51 3.51 -17.91
N ILE A 232 -2.55 4.42 -17.98
CA ILE A 232 -1.73 4.66 -19.18
C ILE A 232 -0.25 4.69 -18.81
N GLY A 233 0.58 4.07 -19.62
CA GLY A 233 2.02 4.09 -19.44
C GLY A 233 2.71 2.79 -19.85
N GLU A 234 3.87 2.53 -19.26
CA GLU A 234 4.67 1.37 -19.58
C GLU A 234 4.11 0.06 -19.05
N ALA A 235 4.22 -0.97 -19.90
CA ALA A 235 4.28 -2.35 -19.47
C ALA A 235 5.54 -2.98 -20.08
N LEU A 236 6.29 -3.70 -19.27
CA LEU A 236 7.60 -4.20 -19.64
C LEU A 236 7.88 -5.57 -19.02
N ILE A 237 8.95 -6.21 -19.46
CA ILE A 237 9.45 -7.42 -18.81
C ILE A 237 10.55 -7.04 -17.82
N ASP A 238 10.32 -7.37 -16.55
CA ASP A 238 11.36 -7.39 -15.53
C ASP A 238 12.09 -8.73 -15.55
N PHE A 239 13.40 -8.71 -15.81
CA PHE A 239 14.29 -9.83 -15.61
C PHE A 239 14.89 -9.78 -14.21
N VAL A 240 14.36 -10.62 -13.32
CA VAL A 240 14.76 -10.69 -11.93
C VAL A 240 15.84 -11.75 -11.76
N PRO A 241 17.01 -11.43 -11.16
CA PRO A 241 18.09 -12.37 -11.00
C PRO A 241 17.78 -13.43 -9.94
N ASP A 242 18.29 -14.65 -10.15
CA ASP A 242 18.21 -15.74 -9.17
C ASP A 242 19.21 -15.59 -8.00
N VAL A 243 20.15 -14.63 -8.13
CA VAL A 243 21.22 -14.38 -7.15
C VAL A 243 21.23 -12.92 -6.69
N LYS A 244 21.65 -12.68 -5.47
CA LYS A 244 21.79 -11.33 -4.87
C LYS A 244 23.27 -10.99 -4.68
N GLY A 245 23.58 -9.70 -4.57
CA GLY A 245 24.91 -9.20 -4.21
C GLY A 245 25.95 -9.29 -5.32
N VAL A 246 25.57 -9.60 -6.55
CA VAL A 246 26.48 -9.67 -7.69
C VAL A 246 26.17 -8.59 -8.73
N ALA A 247 27.18 -8.16 -9.45
CA ALA A 247 26.99 -7.21 -10.55
C ALA A 247 26.17 -7.85 -11.68
N LEU A 248 25.35 -7.04 -12.39
CA LEU A 248 24.45 -7.53 -13.43
C LEU A 248 25.17 -8.42 -14.47
N LYS A 249 26.42 -8.10 -14.84
CA LYS A 249 27.23 -8.88 -15.78
C LYS A 249 27.62 -10.28 -15.27
N GLU A 250 27.47 -10.54 -13.97
CA GLU A 250 27.85 -11.78 -13.31
C GLU A 250 26.64 -12.65 -12.97
N VAL A 251 25.42 -12.16 -13.23
CA VAL A 251 24.17 -12.89 -13.00
C VAL A 251 24.04 -14.03 -14.02
N PRO A 252 24.00 -15.29 -13.57
CA PRO A 252 23.99 -16.44 -14.49
C PRO A 252 22.61 -16.73 -15.10
N SER A 253 21.52 -16.35 -14.39
CA SER A 253 20.15 -16.63 -14.80
C SER A 253 19.17 -15.61 -14.26
N PHE A 254 18.06 -15.47 -14.99
CA PHE A 254 16.96 -14.57 -14.66
C PHE A 254 15.63 -15.28 -14.87
N HIS A 255 14.63 -14.98 -14.05
CA HIS A 255 13.24 -15.23 -14.40
C HIS A 255 12.56 -13.94 -14.81
N ARG A 256 11.62 -14.09 -15.75
CA ARG A 256 10.86 -12.98 -16.27
C ARG A 256 9.56 -12.77 -15.48
N ALA A 257 9.20 -11.52 -15.29
CA ALA A 257 7.89 -11.12 -14.79
C ALA A 257 7.34 -9.96 -15.63
N ALA A 258 6.03 -9.89 -15.80
CA ALA A 258 5.43 -8.69 -16.34
C ALA A 258 5.48 -7.59 -15.27
N GLY A 259 5.96 -6.41 -15.66
CA GLY A 259 6.15 -5.24 -14.81
C GLY A 259 5.61 -3.97 -15.47
N GLY A 260 5.94 -2.84 -14.89
CA GLY A 260 5.44 -1.52 -15.27
C GLY A 260 4.58 -0.95 -14.13
N ALA A 261 4.90 0.25 -13.66
CA ALA A 261 4.21 0.82 -12.50
C ALA A 261 2.70 1.01 -12.75
N PRO A 262 2.25 1.61 -13.87
CA PRO A 262 0.81 1.76 -14.13
C PRO A 262 0.12 0.42 -14.43
N ALA A 263 0.79 -0.54 -15.05
CA ALA A 263 0.26 -1.88 -15.27
C ALA A 263 0.02 -2.63 -13.95
N ASN A 264 0.93 -2.48 -12.97
CA ASN A 264 0.78 -3.06 -11.65
C ASN A 264 -0.42 -2.45 -10.88
N VAL A 265 -0.65 -1.14 -11.02
CA VAL A 265 -1.83 -0.48 -10.42
C VAL A 265 -3.12 -1.00 -11.07
N ALA A 266 -3.17 -1.10 -12.40
CA ALA A 266 -4.31 -1.67 -13.10
C ALA A 266 -4.62 -3.11 -12.64
N GLY A 267 -3.57 -3.95 -12.49
CA GLY A 267 -3.71 -5.32 -12.00
C GLY A 267 -4.20 -5.41 -10.56
N ALA A 268 -3.71 -4.54 -9.69
CA ALA A 268 -4.16 -4.48 -8.30
C ALA A 268 -5.64 -4.09 -8.21
N VAL A 269 -6.07 -3.07 -8.95
CA VAL A 269 -7.45 -2.59 -9.00
C VAL A 269 -8.39 -3.67 -9.55
N SER A 270 -7.98 -4.36 -10.63
CA SER A 270 -8.75 -5.48 -11.18
C SER A 270 -8.93 -6.63 -10.19
N LYS A 271 -7.87 -7.00 -9.46
CA LYS A 271 -7.94 -8.02 -8.41
C LYS A 271 -8.84 -7.65 -7.22
N LEU A 272 -9.08 -6.37 -7.01
CA LEU A 272 -10.05 -5.86 -6.03
C LEU A 272 -11.50 -5.87 -6.57
N GLY A 273 -11.72 -6.39 -7.78
CA GLY A 273 -13.05 -6.50 -8.39
C GLY A 273 -13.54 -5.22 -9.07
N ILE A 274 -12.67 -4.23 -9.27
CA ILE A 274 -13.01 -2.98 -9.94
C ILE A 274 -12.61 -3.08 -11.42
N PRO A 275 -13.50 -2.73 -12.38
CA PRO A 275 -13.14 -2.72 -13.79
C PRO A 275 -11.85 -1.91 -14.03
N SER A 276 -10.93 -2.48 -14.77
CA SER A 276 -9.63 -1.85 -15.02
C SER A 276 -9.25 -2.03 -16.48
N ARG A 277 -8.78 -0.98 -17.13
CA ARG A 277 -8.25 -1.01 -18.51
C ARG A 277 -6.88 -0.38 -18.58
N PHE A 278 -6.12 -0.80 -19.59
CA PHE A 278 -4.75 -0.36 -19.74
C PHE A 278 -4.45 0.13 -21.15
N ILE A 279 -3.83 1.30 -21.24
CA ILE A 279 -3.40 1.93 -22.50
C ILE A 279 -1.88 1.85 -22.58
N THR A 280 -1.38 1.16 -23.58
CA THR A 280 0.06 1.09 -23.89
C THR A 280 0.28 0.60 -25.30
N LYS A 281 1.52 0.68 -25.76
CA LYS A 281 1.96 0.02 -26.99
C LYS A 281 3.07 -0.97 -26.66
N LEU A 282 3.00 -2.16 -27.25
CA LEU A 282 3.94 -3.25 -27.09
C LEU A 282 4.51 -3.64 -28.44
N GLY A 283 5.68 -4.25 -28.45
CA GLY A 283 6.20 -4.90 -29.63
C GLY A 283 5.29 -6.07 -30.03
N LYS A 284 5.20 -6.34 -31.34
CA LYS A 284 4.61 -7.59 -31.83
C LYS A 284 5.66 -8.70 -31.75
N ASP A 285 5.99 -9.06 -30.52
CA ASP A 285 7.02 -10.02 -30.16
C ASP A 285 6.55 -10.93 -29.00
N ALA A 286 7.33 -11.95 -28.67
CA ALA A 286 6.98 -12.93 -27.65
C ALA A 286 6.84 -12.31 -26.22
N PHE A 287 7.44 -11.15 -25.97
CA PHE A 287 7.31 -10.45 -24.70
C PHE A 287 6.03 -9.62 -24.66
N GLY A 288 5.68 -8.98 -25.77
CA GLY A 288 4.40 -8.29 -25.92
C GLY A 288 3.22 -9.24 -25.73
N ASP A 289 3.27 -10.41 -26.37
CA ASP A 289 2.26 -11.46 -26.22
C ASP A 289 2.15 -11.92 -24.75
N TYR A 290 3.29 -12.18 -24.10
CA TYR A 290 3.32 -12.57 -22.68
C TYR A 290 2.72 -11.52 -21.75
N ILE A 291 2.99 -10.23 -21.99
CA ILE A 291 2.41 -9.15 -21.19
C ILE A 291 0.89 -9.11 -21.37
N ILE A 292 0.39 -9.17 -22.62
CA ILE A 292 -1.05 -9.17 -22.90
C ILE A 292 -1.75 -10.34 -22.20
N ASP A 293 -1.19 -11.56 -22.33
CA ASP A 293 -1.73 -12.74 -21.65
C ASP A 293 -1.76 -12.56 -20.12
N THR A 294 -0.70 -11.99 -19.54
CA THR A 294 -0.61 -11.76 -18.10
C THR A 294 -1.65 -10.74 -17.63
N LEU A 295 -1.84 -9.65 -18.37
CA LEU A 295 -2.82 -8.61 -18.06
C LEU A 295 -4.25 -9.14 -18.20
N ASN A 296 -4.55 -9.88 -19.27
CA ASN A 296 -5.84 -10.54 -19.47
C ASN A 296 -6.16 -11.54 -18.36
N ASN A 297 -5.20 -12.37 -17.96
CA ASN A 297 -5.35 -13.32 -16.87
C ASN A 297 -5.55 -12.62 -15.52
N SER A 298 -5.14 -11.36 -15.41
CA SER A 298 -5.39 -10.52 -14.24
C SER A 298 -6.73 -9.78 -14.30
N GLY A 299 -7.54 -9.99 -15.35
CA GLY A 299 -8.85 -9.38 -15.54
C GLY A 299 -8.82 -7.92 -16.01
N ILE A 300 -7.70 -7.47 -16.57
CA ILE A 300 -7.57 -6.12 -17.13
C ILE A 300 -8.09 -6.12 -18.57
N ASP A 301 -8.87 -5.11 -18.94
CA ASP A 301 -9.26 -4.86 -20.32
C ASP A 301 -8.04 -4.37 -21.12
N THR A 302 -7.58 -5.21 -22.04
CA THR A 302 -6.40 -4.98 -22.89
C THR A 302 -6.76 -4.52 -24.32
N THR A 303 -8.03 -4.24 -24.60
CA THR A 303 -8.51 -3.88 -25.96
C THR A 303 -7.90 -2.60 -26.51
N SER A 304 -7.33 -1.74 -25.63
CA SER A 304 -6.62 -0.52 -26.00
C SER A 304 -5.09 -0.67 -26.00
N ILE A 305 -4.58 -1.88 -25.88
CA ILE A 305 -3.17 -2.19 -26.07
C ILE A 305 -2.92 -2.43 -27.57
N ILE A 306 -1.95 -1.73 -28.12
CA ILE A 306 -1.56 -1.83 -29.52
C ILE A 306 -0.25 -2.60 -29.63
N GLN A 307 -0.18 -3.61 -30.47
CA GLN A 307 1.08 -4.25 -30.86
C GLN A 307 1.61 -3.66 -32.17
N ASP A 308 2.90 -3.32 -32.21
CA ASP A 308 3.56 -2.69 -33.35
C ASP A 308 4.81 -3.46 -33.74
N GLU A 309 4.90 -3.89 -35.01
CA GLU A 309 6.02 -4.64 -35.55
C GLU A 309 7.31 -3.80 -35.71
N ARG A 310 7.19 -2.48 -35.66
CA ARG A 310 8.31 -1.55 -35.88
C ARG A 310 9.16 -1.34 -34.62
N TYR A 311 8.63 -1.71 -33.47
CA TYR A 311 9.24 -1.43 -32.16
C TYR A 311 9.24 -2.68 -31.30
N GLU A 312 10.19 -2.76 -30.38
CA GLU A 312 10.32 -3.88 -29.45
C GLU A 312 9.61 -3.59 -28.13
N THR A 313 9.23 -4.64 -27.41
CA THR A 313 8.72 -4.54 -26.05
C THR A 313 9.84 -4.10 -25.10
N SER A 314 9.55 -3.17 -24.19
CA SER A 314 10.48 -2.68 -23.15
C SER A 314 10.95 -3.80 -22.24
N LEU A 315 12.25 -3.81 -21.92
CA LEU A 315 12.85 -4.72 -20.96
C LEU A 315 13.55 -3.98 -19.84
N ALA A 316 13.51 -4.52 -18.63
CA ALA A 316 14.29 -4.07 -17.49
C ALA A 316 15.03 -5.25 -16.86
N PHE A 317 16.31 -5.09 -16.59
CA PHE A 317 17.11 -6.05 -15.83
C PHE A 317 17.33 -5.51 -14.43
N VAL A 318 16.94 -6.29 -13.45
CA VAL A 318 17.07 -5.95 -12.04
C VAL A 318 18.41 -6.50 -11.53
N SER A 319 19.14 -5.70 -10.77
CA SER A 319 20.27 -6.16 -9.97
C SER A 319 19.92 -5.94 -8.50
N LEU A 320 20.12 -6.97 -7.69
CA LEU A 320 19.84 -6.94 -6.25
C LEU A 320 21.16 -6.79 -5.50
N LYS A 321 21.39 -5.66 -4.83
CA LYS A 321 22.56 -5.43 -4.00
C LYS A 321 22.46 -6.23 -2.70
N GLU A 322 23.58 -6.41 -2.00
CA GLU A 322 23.63 -7.13 -0.70
C GLU A 322 22.73 -6.47 0.36
N ASP A 323 22.58 -5.15 0.31
CA ASP A 323 21.74 -4.36 1.21
C ASP A 323 20.23 -4.40 0.86
N GLY A 324 19.84 -5.19 -0.17
CA GLY A 324 18.47 -5.30 -0.65
C GLY A 324 18.03 -4.19 -1.60
N ASN A 325 18.88 -3.19 -1.84
CA ASN A 325 18.58 -2.14 -2.82
C ASN A 325 18.58 -2.72 -4.24
N ARG A 326 17.64 -2.21 -5.05
CA ARG A 326 17.50 -2.60 -6.46
C ARG A 326 18.15 -1.57 -7.36
N ASP A 327 18.87 -2.05 -8.36
CA ASP A 327 19.36 -1.24 -9.46
C ASP A 327 18.73 -1.77 -10.76
N PHE A 328 18.49 -0.89 -11.74
CA PHE A 328 17.78 -1.23 -12.96
C PHE A 328 18.61 -0.85 -14.19
N ALA A 329 18.75 -1.79 -15.11
CA ALA A 329 19.23 -1.50 -16.46
C ALA A 329 18.06 -1.60 -17.45
N PHE A 330 17.62 -0.46 -17.97
CA PHE A 330 16.50 -0.39 -18.90
C PHE A 330 16.96 -0.50 -20.34
N TYR A 331 16.30 -1.36 -21.09
CA TYR A 331 16.44 -1.51 -22.55
C TYR A 331 15.15 -1.03 -23.20
N ARG A 332 15.03 0.31 -23.35
CA ARG A 332 13.83 0.95 -23.89
C ARG A 332 14.09 2.26 -24.67
N LYS A 333 15.25 2.37 -25.32
CA LYS A 333 15.59 3.60 -26.06
C LYS A 333 14.67 3.88 -27.24
N ASN A 334 14.11 2.85 -27.86
CA ASN A 334 13.18 2.94 -29.00
C ASN A 334 12.07 1.88 -28.84
N SER A 335 11.56 1.70 -27.65
CA SER A 335 10.55 0.70 -27.35
C SER A 335 9.15 1.18 -27.73
N ALA A 336 8.26 0.22 -27.95
CA ALA A 336 6.92 0.46 -28.43
C ALA A 336 6.09 1.41 -27.55
N ASP A 337 6.22 1.30 -26.22
CA ASP A 337 5.51 2.12 -25.24
C ASP A 337 5.76 3.64 -25.41
N LEU A 338 6.93 4.04 -25.88
CA LEU A 338 7.23 5.45 -26.18
C LEU A 338 6.53 5.99 -27.44
N HIS A 339 5.90 5.13 -28.25
CA HIS A 339 5.33 5.43 -29.56
C HIS A 339 3.81 5.31 -29.63
N TYR A 340 3.12 5.32 -28.47
CA TYR A 340 1.66 5.41 -28.46
C TYR A 340 1.24 6.85 -28.80
N CYS A 341 0.48 7.00 -29.88
CA CYS A 341 0.09 8.32 -30.38
C CYS A 341 -1.20 8.83 -29.73
N PRO A 342 -1.38 10.14 -29.57
CA PRO A 342 -2.64 10.71 -29.08
C PRO A 342 -3.87 10.25 -29.89
N GLU A 343 -3.74 10.10 -31.19
CA GLU A 343 -4.82 9.71 -32.11
C GLU A 343 -5.27 8.26 -31.92
N GLU A 344 -4.45 7.44 -31.29
CA GLU A 344 -4.74 6.05 -31.00
C GLU A 344 -5.61 5.87 -29.72
N ILE A 345 -5.78 6.93 -28.93
CA ILE A 345 -6.65 6.90 -27.74
C ILE A 345 -8.10 6.87 -28.21
N PRO A 346 -8.90 5.80 -27.89
CA PRO A 346 -10.31 5.75 -28.24
C PRO A 346 -11.11 6.87 -27.57
N GLU A 347 -12.03 7.49 -28.29
CA GLU A 347 -12.86 8.61 -27.77
C GLU A 347 -13.72 8.19 -26.54
N ASN A 348 -14.14 6.92 -26.50
CA ASN A 348 -14.98 6.36 -25.44
C ASN A 348 -14.17 5.71 -24.30
N ILE A 349 -12.83 5.85 -24.29
CA ILE A 349 -11.95 5.15 -23.34
C ILE A 349 -12.27 5.42 -21.86
N LEU A 350 -12.87 6.57 -21.56
CA LEU A 350 -13.20 7.03 -20.21
C LEU A 350 -14.70 6.94 -19.86
N ASP A 351 -15.56 6.37 -20.71
CA ASP A 351 -17.01 6.42 -20.49
C ASP A 351 -17.45 5.77 -19.17
N ASP A 352 -16.80 4.68 -18.76
CA ASP A 352 -17.08 3.96 -17.52
C ASP A 352 -15.96 4.14 -16.48
N CYS A 353 -15.10 5.16 -16.65
CA CYS A 353 -13.98 5.40 -15.76
C CYS A 353 -14.29 6.47 -14.71
N GLY A 354 -13.89 6.19 -13.47
CA GLY A 354 -13.88 7.16 -12.37
C GLY A 354 -12.52 7.77 -12.14
N MET A 355 -11.46 7.11 -12.61
CA MET A 355 -10.09 7.54 -12.39
C MET A 355 -9.18 7.18 -13.57
N ILE A 356 -8.26 8.08 -13.91
CA ILE A 356 -7.07 7.74 -14.69
C ILE A 356 -5.85 7.66 -13.79
N HIS A 357 -4.89 6.78 -14.13
CA HIS A 357 -3.62 6.65 -13.42
C HIS A 357 -2.44 6.59 -14.38
N PHE A 358 -1.36 7.30 -14.05
CA PHE A 358 -0.10 7.30 -14.81
C PHE A 358 1.10 7.61 -13.93
N CYS A 359 2.31 7.32 -14.44
CA CYS A 359 3.58 7.63 -13.77
C CYS A 359 4.50 8.49 -14.64
N SER A 360 5.63 8.96 -14.05
CA SER A 360 6.61 9.77 -14.79
C SER A 360 7.48 8.96 -15.75
N VAL A 361 7.51 7.65 -15.66
CA VAL A 361 8.39 6.78 -16.47
C VAL A 361 8.20 7.00 -17.98
N ASP A 362 6.96 7.18 -18.43
CA ASP A 362 6.61 7.45 -19.84
C ASP A 362 6.42 8.93 -20.18
N LEU A 363 6.73 9.82 -19.24
CA LEU A 363 6.72 11.26 -19.48
C LEU A 363 8.06 11.79 -20.00
N VAL A 364 9.02 10.93 -20.31
CA VAL A 364 10.21 11.30 -21.08
C VAL A 364 9.78 11.87 -22.43
N GLU A 365 10.62 12.70 -23.04
CA GLU A 365 10.26 13.35 -24.30
C GLU A 365 10.01 12.33 -25.40
N SER A 366 8.74 12.13 -25.76
CA SER A 366 8.24 11.10 -26.66
C SER A 366 6.83 11.46 -27.14
N ILE A 367 6.34 10.70 -28.13
CA ILE A 367 4.94 10.87 -28.57
C ILE A 367 3.97 10.36 -27.51
N MET A 368 4.34 9.39 -26.68
CA MET A 368 3.57 8.89 -25.55
C MET A 368 3.29 9.99 -24.50
N LYS A 369 4.23 10.91 -24.28
CA LYS A 369 3.99 12.09 -23.43
C LYS A 369 2.84 12.96 -23.93
N GLN A 370 2.67 13.05 -25.25
CA GLN A 370 1.55 13.79 -25.87
C GLN A 370 0.23 13.00 -25.63
N ALA A 371 0.26 11.68 -25.71
CA ALA A 371 -0.90 10.83 -25.40
C ALA A 371 -1.34 11.02 -23.93
N HIS A 372 -0.41 11.11 -22.99
CA HIS A 372 -0.72 11.43 -21.59
C HIS A 372 -1.43 12.79 -21.46
N ARG A 373 -0.92 13.82 -22.13
CA ARG A 373 -1.55 15.15 -22.11
C ARG A 373 -2.98 15.10 -22.63
N LYS A 374 -3.22 14.41 -23.76
CA LYS A 374 -4.56 14.23 -24.32
C LYS A 374 -5.50 13.48 -23.37
N LEU A 375 -5.05 12.38 -22.78
CA LEU A 375 -5.88 11.62 -21.85
C LEU A 375 -6.24 12.45 -20.60
N ILE A 376 -5.31 13.25 -20.09
CA ILE A 376 -5.56 14.17 -18.97
C ILE A 376 -6.61 15.23 -19.34
N GLU A 377 -6.54 15.79 -20.55
CA GLU A 377 -7.53 16.74 -21.04
C GLU A 377 -8.93 16.11 -21.15
N MET A 378 -9.01 14.91 -21.75
CA MET A 378 -10.27 14.13 -21.81
C MET A 378 -10.82 13.81 -20.42
N ALA A 379 -9.96 13.46 -19.47
CA ALA A 379 -10.35 13.17 -18.09
C ALA A 379 -10.95 14.41 -17.40
N ARG A 380 -10.34 15.57 -17.56
CA ARG A 380 -10.85 16.84 -17.02
C ARG A 380 -12.20 17.21 -17.61
N GLU A 381 -12.37 17.08 -18.94
CA GLU A 381 -13.62 17.37 -19.62
C GLU A 381 -14.78 16.48 -19.13
N LYS A 382 -14.47 15.21 -18.78
CA LYS A 382 -15.44 14.23 -18.28
C LYS A 382 -15.59 14.19 -16.75
N GLY A 383 -14.82 15.00 -16.00
CA GLY A 383 -14.82 14.99 -14.54
C GLY A 383 -14.28 13.69 -13.94
N VAL A 384 -13.33 13.04 -14.63
CA VAL A 384 -12.66 11.82 -14.18
C VAL A 384 -11.45 12.19 -13.31
N THR A 385 -11.31 11.58 -12.15
CA THR A 385 -10.22 11.83 -11.21
C THR A 385 -8.86 11.49 -11.82
N ILE A 386 -7.88 12.33 -11.63
CA ILE A 386 -6.51 12.19 -12.19
C ILE A 386 -5.55 11.81 -11.08
N CYS A 387 -4.98 10.60 -11.13
CA CYS A 387 -4.00 10.09 -10.19
C CYS A 387 -2.61 10.02 -10.83
N PHE A 388 -1.62 10.67 -10.23
CA PHE A 388 -0.24 10.72 -10.70
C PHE A 388 0.74 10.16 -9.67
N ASP A 389 1.54 9.18 -10.08
CA ASP A 389 2.71 8.69 -9.33
C ASP A 389 4.00 9.23 -9.99
N PRO A 390 4.71 10.18 -9.38
CA PRO A 390 5.99 10.63 -9.91
C PRO A 390 7.01 9.53 -10.16
N ASN A 391 7.00 8.45 -9.41
CA ASN A 391 7.77 7.22 -9.63
C ASN A 391 9.18 7.48 -10.22
N LEU A 392 9.98 8.24 -9.49
CA LEU A 392 11.23 8.81 -9.99
C LEU A 392 12.24 7.72 -10.38
N ARG A 393 12.69 7.73 -11.63
CA ARG A 393 13.71 6.84 -12.20
C ARG A 393 14.71 7.68 -12.97
N LEU A 394 15.66 8.29 -12.25
CA LEU A 394 16.62 9.24 -12.83
C LEU A 394 17.43 8.63 -13.99
N SER A 395 17.68 7.33 -13.97
CA SER A 395 18.37 6.61 -15.04
C SER A 395 17.67 6.63 -16.40
N LEU A 396 16.38 6.96 -16.46
CA LEU A 396 15.61 7.09 -17.69
C LEU A 396 15.66 8.51 -18.30
N TRP A 397 16.19 9.47 -17.56
CA TRP A 397 16.19 10.88 -17.94
C TRP A 397 17.57 11.35 -18.39
N ASN A 398 17.59 12.30 -19.29
CA ASN A 398 18.85 12.90 -19.76
C ASN A 398 19.60 13.62 -18.62
N ASN A 399 18.86 14.22 -17.72
CA ASN A 399 19.37 14.88 -16.51
C ASN A 399 18.23 15.10 -15.50
N GLU A 400 18.59 15.48 -14.28
CA GLU A 400 17.65 15.74 -13.19
C GLU A 400 16.71 16.92 -13.47
N ASP A 401 17.18 17.96 -14.17
CA ASP A 401 16.37 19.14 -14.47
C ASP A 401 15.22 18.82 -15.44
N ALA A 402 15.44 17.92 -16.40
CA ALA A 402 14.39 17.43 -17.29
C ALA A 402 13.32 16.67 -16.52
N LEU A 403 13.71 15.80 -15.59
CA LEU A 403 12.77 15.09 -14.70
C LEU A 403 11.99 16.08 -13.84
N ARG A 404 12.67 17.00 -13.15
CA ARG A 404 12.04 18.01 -12.29
C ARG A 404 11.05 18.88 -13.07
N SER A 405 11.43 19.35 -14.25
CA SER A 405 10.59 20.17 -15.11
C SER A 405 9.32 19.43 -15.52
N THR A 406 9.45 18.18 -15.93
CA THR A 406 8.30 17.34 -16.31
C THR A 406 7.40 17.05 -15.13
N VAL A 407 7.94 16.67 -13.99
CA VAL A 407 7.11 16.42 -12.79
C VAL A 407 6.35 17.69 -12.40
N ARG A 408 6.99 18.86 -12.41
CA ARG A 408 6.33 20.14 -12.14
C ARG A 408 5.26 20.51 -13.17
N GLU A 409 5.37 20.05 -14.41
CA GLU A 409 4.34 20.23 -15.44
C GLU A 409 3.08 19.43 -15.12
N PHE A 410 3.23 18.17 -14.64
CA PHE A 410 2.11 17.26 -14.45
C PHE A 410 1.50 17.31 -13.05
N LEU A 411 2.25 17.68 -12.00
CA LEU A 411 1.75 17.81 -10.62
C LEU A 411 0.47 18.66 -10.50
N PRO A 412 0.39 19.88 -11.08
CA PRO A 412 -0.81 20.72 -10.96
C PRO A 412 -2.01 20.17 -11.76
N ARG A 413 -1.81 19.12 -12.53
CA ARG A 413 -2.85 18.49 -13.35
C ARG A 413 -3.51 17.30 -12.63
N ALA A 414 -2.93 16.84 -11.54
CA ALA A 414 -3.40 15.68 -10.78
C ALA A 414 -4.27 16.12 -9.60
N ASP A 415 -5.31 15.34 -9.34
CA ASP A 415 -6.16 15.46 -8.15
C ASP A 415 -5.56 14.65 -7.00
N ILE A 416 -4.91 13.53 -7.32
CA ILE A 416 -4.23 12.64 -6.37
C ILE A 416 -2.79 12.48 -6.82
N VAL A 417 -1.86 12.68 -5.89
CA VAL A 417 -0.42 12.45 -6.11
C VAL A 417 0.09 11.45 -5.10
N LYS A 418 0.71 10.38 -5.59
CA LYS A 418 1.45 9.42 -4.77
C LYS A 418 2.90 9.89 -4.65
N ILE A 419 3.41 10.06 -3.43
CA ILE A 419 4.78 10.50 -3.15
C ILE A 419 5.53 9.40 -2.42
#